data_db66ed9bbe0368b00dec08b5808204fb
#
_entry.id   db66ed9bbe0368b00dec08b5808204fb
#
_cell.length_a   1.000
_cell.length_b   1.000
_cell.length_c   1.000
_cell.angle_alpha   90.00
_cell.angle_beta   90.00
_cell.angle_gamma   90.00
#
_symmetry.space_group_name_H-M   'P 1'
#
loop_
_entity.id
_entity.type
_entity.pdbx_description
1 polymer ?
#
loop_
_entity_poly.entity_id
_entity_poly.type
_entity_poly.pdbx_seq_one_letter_code
_entity_poly.pdbx_strand_id
1 'polypeptide(L)'
;LRAGATVVVLLAAAFAAPASSGPQEQGPRTWNTEVVGHVAPPQSGGYGDVWAHKDVAYLGNLRQADCLPASGVWAIDLREPARPRPLASFAKFPGSDGEDVWVGSVKTRAFTGDLAAVGLQRCSRQVSGFTGLALYDVTNPAKPKELGRFPTGVTTGVHEVGIVQRPDGRVLALAAVPYSFNLSQGRQGDLRIIDITDPRRPRELADWDVRRDGPAETRGQLAARRDVFAHSAWPFDKGNKLFASFWSAGVQFLDISDPAAPRLIGQTPYRPEDGYRGAHSGWFNKDETLFVQNDEAMQAVGSGSRRSWTFQRVFDTSSLEQPKLLSTFATESAVPGNDGQVATDGVYSVHNAVIEGDLEYASWYSDGVRVVDLSDPRRPREIASFVPPPSS
;
A
#
# COMPACT_ATOMS: atom_id res chain seq x y z
N LEU A 1 28.68 10.82 -16.45
CA LEU A 1 27.43 10.15 -16.14
C LEU A 1 26.82 10.90 -14.97
N ARG A 2 25.82 11.75 -15.25
CA ARG A 2 25.06 12.46 -14.21
C ARG A 2 23.93 11.53 -13.77
N ALA A 3 23.95 11.10 -12.52
CA ALA A 3 22.84 10.42 -11.88
C ALA A 3 21.65 11.42 -11.84
N GLY A 4 20.57 11.09 -12.53
CA GLY A 4 19.33 11.83 -12.43
C GLY A 4 18.74 11.60 -11.04
N ALA A 5 18.65 12.65 -10.25
CA ALA A 5 17.97 12.59 -8.96
C ALA A 5 16.46 12.37 -9.22
N THR A 6 15.95 11.21 -8.84
CA THR A 6 14.51 10.95 -8.80
C THR A 6 13.93 11.80 -7.67
N VAL A 7 13.11 12.78 -8.01
CA VAL A 7 12.43 13.64 -7.03
C VAL A 7 11.22 12.87 -6.49
N VAL A 8 11.28 12.44 -5.25
CA VAL A 8 10.14 11.86 -4.53
C VAL A 8 9.39 13.00 -3.86
N VAL A 9 8.20 13.31 -4.37
CA VAL A 9 7.27 14.22 -3.67
C VAL A 9 6.53 13.39 -2.63
N LEU A 10 6.82 13.65 -1.37
CA LEU A 10 6.27 12.92 -0.24
C LEU A 10 5.11 13.70 0.36
N LEU A 11 3.93 13.13 0.24
CA LEU A 11 2.72 13.63 0.87
C LEU A 11 2.49 12.80 2.14
N ALA A 12 2.73 13.39 3.31
CA ALA A 12 2.47 12.73 4.57
C ALA A 12 0.98 12.81 4.92
N ALA A 13 0.34 11.68 5.15
CA ALA A 13 -0.98 11.62 5.75
C ALA A 13 -0.88 11.99 7.24
N ALA A 14 -1.54 13.08 7.65
CA ALA A 14 -1.61 13.47 9.04
C ALA A 14 -2.91 12.98 9.67
N PHE A 15 -2.81 12.15 10.68
CA PHE A 15 -3.93 11.82 11.56
C PHE A 15 -4.02 12.89 12.67
N ALA A 16 -5.18 13.52 12.83
CA ALA A 16 -5.41 14.44 13.93
C ALA A 16 -5.48 13.68 15.26
N ALA A 17 -4.48 13.87 16.10
CA ALA A 17 -4.55 13.55 17.52
C ALA A 17 -5.23 14.72 18.27
N PRO A 18 -5.97 14.49 19.37
CA PRO A 18 -6.55 15.58 20.15
C PRO A 18 -5.46 16.50 20.69
N ALA A 19 -5.66 17.80 20.53
CA ALA A 19 -4.74 18.84 20.92
C ALA A 19 -4.41 18.78 22.42
N SER A 20 -3.16 18.55 22.73
CA SER A 20 -2.56 18.95 24.01
C SER A 20 -2.00 20.36 23.85
N SER A 21 -2.25 21.21 24.85
CA SER A 21 -1.86 22.60 24.90
C SER A 21 -0.37 22.83 24.63
N GLY A 22 -0.08 23.51 23.56
CA GLY A 22 1.08 24.28 23.17
C GLY A 22 2.48 23.75 23.39
N PRO A 23 3.20 23.52 22.30
CA PRO A 23 4.38 24.33 22.06
C PRO A 23 4.56 24.73 20.60
N GLN A 24 5.44 25.71 20.37
CA GLN A 24 5.91 26.26 19.13
C GLN A 24 5.74 25.38 17.89
N GLU A 25 5.20 25.92 16.79
CA GLU A 25 5.25 25.35 15.45
C GLU A 25 6.67 24.88 15.13
N GLN A 26 6.91 23.61 15.30
CA GLN A 26 8.16 22.98 14.84
C GLN A 26 8.03 22.83 13.34
N GLY A 27 8.91 23.52 12.60
CA GLY A 27 9.03 23.31 11.14
C GLY A 27 9.39 21.86 10.79
N PRO A 28 9.38 21.50 9.50
CA PRO A 28 9.76 20.16 9.07
C PRO A 28 11.20 19.85 9.54
N ARG A 29 11.43 18.60 9.94
CA ARG A 29 12.77 18.10 10.28
C ARG A 29 13.30 17.35 9.05
N THR A 30 14.48 17.75 8.58
CA THR A 30 15.14 17.12 7.42
C THR A 30 16.56 16.69 7.79
N TRP A 31 16.96 15.56 7.26
CA TRP A 31 18.34 15.08 7.32
C TRP A 31 18.70 14.49 5.95
N ASN A 32 19.73 15.04 5.33
CA ASN A 32 20.14 14.71 3.95
C ASN A 32 19.00 14.76 2.93
N THR A 33 17.98 15.58 3.18
CA THR A 33 16.83 15.81 2.29
C THR A 33 16.52 17.29 2.20
N GLU A 34 15.90 17.71 1.10
CA GLU A 34 15.41 19.06 0.88
C GLU A 34 13.97 19.01 0.38
N VAL A 35 13.12 19.88 0.92
CA VAL A 35 11.75 20.09 0.43
C VAL A 35 11.80 21.03 -0.77
N VAL A 36 11.61 20.52 -1.97
CA VAL A 36 11.66 21.33 -3.21
C VAL A 36 10.31 21.93 -3.58
N GLY A 37 9.20 21.34 -3.12
CA GLY A 37 7.85 21.84 -3.38
C GLY A 37 6.81 21.16 -2.50
N HIS A 38 5.65 21.78 -2.39
CA HIS A 38 4.52 21.26 -1.61
C HIS A 38 3.20 21.67 -2.25
N VAL A 39 2.22 20.77 -2.18
CA VAL A 39 0.82 21.04 -2.53
C VAL A 39 -0.11 20.24 -1.62
N ALA A 40 -1.18 20.87 -1.17
CA ALA A 40 -2.26 20.24 -0.44
C ALA A 40 -3.56 20.38 -1.26
N PRO A 41 -3.96 19.38 -2.03
CA PRO A 41 -5.23 19.41 -2.75
C PRO A 41 -6.39 19.55 -1.76
N PRO A 42 -7.43 20.32 -2.10
CA PRO A 42 -8.57 20.50 -1.20
C PRO A 42 -9.36 19.19 -1.06
N GLN A 43 -9.43 18.65 0.15
CA GLN A 43 -10.27 17.50 0.46
C GLN A 43 -10.72 17.49 1.91
N SER A 44 -11.75 16.71 2.20
CA SER A 44 -12.17 16.38 3.56
C SER A 44 -11.61 15.00 3.96
N GLY A 45 -11.14 14.86 5.17
CA GLY A 45 -10.51 13.63 5.65
C GLY A 45 -9.01 13.56 5.39
N GLY A 46 -8.43 12.37 5.49
CA GLY A 46 -7.03 12.11 5.25
C GLY A 46 -6.71 11.87 3.78
N TYR A 47 -5.43 11.97 3.44
CA TYR A 47 -4.90 11.44 2.19
C TYR A 47 -4.66 9.94 2.35
N GLY A 48 -4.85 9.20 1.27
CA GLY A 48 -4.49 7.79 1.16
C GLY A 48 -3.11 7.61 0.55
N ASP A 49 -2.92 6.52 -0.15
CA ASP A 49 -1.66 6.21 -0.80
C ASP A 49 -1.36 7.13 -1.99
N VAL A 50 -0.11 7.18 -2.36
CA VAL A 50 0.37 7.94 -3.50
C VAL A 50 1.09 7.04 -4.49
N TRP A 51 0.74 7.16 -5.77
CA TRP A 51 1.40 6.49 -6.88
C TRP A 51 1.95 7.52 -7.86
N ALA A 52 3.20 7.37 -8.26
CA ALA A 52 3.80 8.23 -9.29
C ALA A 52 3.87 7.50 -10.62
N HIS A 53 3.40 8.13 -11.69
CA HIS A 53 3.52 7.62 -13.05
C HIS A 53 3.90 8.76 -14.00
N LYS A 54 5.05 8.62 -14.67
CA LYS A 54 5.65 9.71 -15.45
C LYS A 54 5.82 10.96 -14.57
N ASP A 55 5.33 12.11 -15.02
CA ASP A 55 5.41 13.38 -14.30
C ASP A 55 4.14 13.71 -13.50
N VAL A 56 3.40 12.69 -13.07
CA VAL A 56 2.13 12.85 -12.33
C VAL A 56 2.13 12.01 -11.07
N ALA A 57 1.80 12.61 -9.94
CA ALA A 57 1.44 11.89 -8.73
C ALA A 57 -0.08 11.73 -8.66
N TYR A 58 -0.51 10.53 -8.32
CA TYR A 58 -1.90 10.18 -8.04
C TYR A 58 -2.04 9.95 -6.54
N LEU A 59 -2.88 10.73 -5.89
CA LEU A 59 -3.03 10.74 -4.44
C LEU A 59 -4.42 10.28 -4.06
N GLY A 60 -4.49 9.19 -3.30
CA GLY A 60 -5.72 8.63 -2.78
C GLY A 60 -6.37 9.47 -1.69
N ASN A 61 -7.54 9.05 -1.27
CA ASN A 61 -8.35 9.70 -0.24
C ASN A 61 -8.87 8.67 0.76
N LEU A 62 -8.65 8.92 2.04
CA LEU A 62 -9.04 8.03 3.13
C LEU A 62 -9.84 8.76 4.20
N ARG A 63 -10.85 8.07 4.76
CA ARG A 63 -11.63 8.50 5.92
C ARG A 63 -12.20 9.90 5.79
N GLN A 64 -12.97 10.13 4.76
CA GLN A 64 -13.74 11.37 4.63
C GLN A 64 -14.69 11.49 5.83
N ALA A 65 -14.57 12.58 6.58
CA ALA A 65 -15.31 12.77 7.84
C ALA A 65 -16.81 12.51 7.70
N ASP A 66 -17.40 12.93 6.56
CA ASP A 66 -18.82 12.86 6.29
C ASP A 66 -19.17 11.83 5.21
N CYS A 67 -18.17 11.14 4.64
CA CYS A 67 -18.33 10.35 3.42
C CYS A 67 -18.95 11.13 2.23
N LEU A 68 -19.03 12.46 2.34
CA LEU A 68 -19.62 13.40 1.38
C LEU A 68 -19.01 14.79 1.56
N PRO A 69 -18.74 15.54 0.46
CA PRO A 69 -18.63 15.03 -0.89
C PRO A 69 -17.37 14.20 -1.07
N ALA A 70 -17.45 13.13 -1.85
CA ALA A 70 -16.28 12.31 -2.16
C ALA A 70 -15.20 13.15 -2.84
N SER A 71 -14.01 13.18 -2.26
CA SER A 71 -12.88 13.90 -2.86
C SER A 71 -12.25 13.13 -4.01
N GLY A 72 -12.30 11.80 -3.94
CA GLY A 72 -11.70 10.91 -4.92
C GLY A 72 -10.19 10.96 -4.95
N VAL A 73 -9.61 10.47 -6.04
CA VAL A 73 -8.16 10.48 -6.29
C VAL A 73 -7.78 11.78 -6.98
N TRP A 74 -6.70 12.42 -6.53
CA TRP A 74 -6.13 13.59 -7.16
C TRP A 74 -5.01 13.22 -8.12
N ALA A 75 -5.03 13.78 -9.34
CA ALA A 75 -3.87 13.83 -10.24
C ALA A 75 -3.13 15.16 -10.04
N ILE A 76 -1.83 15.11 -9.81
CA ILE A 76 -0.97 16.24 -9.46
C ILE A 76 0.18 16.32 -10.46
N ASP A 77 0.35 17.45 -11.11
CA ASP A 77 1.44 17.73 -12.07
C ASP A 77 2.76 17.95 -11.33
N LEU A 78 3.77 17.16 -11.66
CA LEU A 78 5.12 17.21 -11.09
C LEU A 78 6.19 17.64 -12.10
N ARG A 79 5.82 18.13 -13.31
CA ARG A 79 6.79 18.58 -14.31
C ARG A 79 7.68 19.72 -13.81
N GLU A 80 7.15 20.52 -12.90
CA GLU A 80 7.89 21.51 -12.13
C GLU A 80 7.82 21.14 -10.64
N PRO A 81 8.73 20.30 -10.13
CA PRO A 81 8.64 19.79 -8.75
C PRO A 81 8.62 20.89 -7.67
N ALA A 82 9.22 22.05 -7.96
CA ALA A 82 9.16 23.21 -7.06
C ALA A 82 7.78 23.89 -7.02
N ARG A 83 6.89 23.57 -7.96
CA ARG A 83 5.53 24.13 -8.07
C ARG A 83 4.52 23.06 -8.47
N PRO A 84 4.37 22.00 -7.64
CA PRO A 84 3.40 20.96 -7.92
C PRO A 84 1.98 21.54 -7.89
N ARG A 85 1.10 21.05 -8.77
CA ARG A 85 -0.27 21.59 -8.87
C ARG A 85 -1.31 20.50 -9.16
N PRO A 86 -2.48 20.57 -8.55
CA PRO A 86 -3.59 19.69 -8.88
C PRO A 86 -4.04 19.89 -10.33
N LEU A 87 -4.27 18.79 -11.05
CA LEU A 87 -4.81 18.79 -12.42
C LEU A 87 -6.29 18.48 -12.42
N ALA A 88 -6.67 17.39 -11.76
CA ALA A 88 -8.05 16.91 -11.69
C ALA A 88 -8.24 16.02 -10.45
N SER A 89 -9.49 15.82 -10.08
CA SER A 89 -9.88 14.81 -9.11
C SER A 89 -10.97 13.92 -9.71
N PHE A 90 -10.84 12.60 -9.52
CA PHE A 90 -11.69 11.58 -10.15
C PHE A 90 -11.99 10.45 -9.16
N ALA A 91 -12.71 9.41 -9.59
CA ALA A 91 -13.15 8.30 -8.75
C ALA A 91 -13.94 8.75 -7.51
N LYS A 92 -14.84 9.72 -7.71
CA LYS A 92 -15.67 10.31 -6.65
C LYS A 92 -16.93 9.50 -6.46
N PHE A 93 -16.90 8.58 -5.50
CA PHE A 93 -18.05 7.73 -5.19
C PHE A 93 -18.60 8.10 -3.81
N PRO A 94 -19.82 8.66 -3.72
CA PRO A 94 -20.46 8.91 -2.43
C PRO A 94 -20.48 7.65 -1.56
N GLY A 95 -20.10 7.77 -0.30
CA GLY A 95 -20.07 6.66 0.65
C GLY A 95 -18.87 5.73 0.50
N SER A 96 -17.91 6.06 -0.37
CA SER A 96 -16.70 5.25 -0.59
C SER A 96 -15.44 6.09 -0.49
N ASP A 97 -14.38 5.50 0.04
CA ASP A 97 -13.01 6.03 -0.02
C ASP A 97 -12.24 5.38 -1.16
N GLY A 98 -11.39 6.16 -1.83
CA GLY A 98 -10.45 5.68 -2.83
C GLY A 98 -9.03 5.81 -2.25
N GLU A 99 -8.67 4.92 -1.35
CA GLU A 99 -7.40 4.99 -0.63
C GLU A 99 -6.22 4.73 -1.52
N ASP A 100 -6.25 3.63 -2.25
CA ASP A 100 -5.16 3.21 -3.10
C ASP A 100 -5.47 3.41 -4.58
N VAL A 101 -4.42 3.79 -5.31
CA VAL A 101 -4.44 3.97 -6.76
C VAL A 101 -3.14 3.49 -7.37
N TRP A 102 -3.24 2.65 -8.36
CA TRP A 102 -2.11 2.21 -9.18
C TRP A 102 -2.29 2.66 -10.62
N VAL A 103 -1.25 3.23 -11.23
CA VAL A 103 -1.29 3.71 -12.61
C VAL A 103 -0.17 3.09 -13.43
N GLY A 104 -0.50 2.60 -14.63
CA GLY A 104 0.48 2.05 -15.56
C GLY A 104 0.10 2.27 -17.01
N SER A 105 1.11 2.33 -17.88
CA SER A 105 0.88 2.34 -19.34
C SER A 105 0.53 0.93 -19.80
N VAL A 106 -0.59 0.80 -20.51
CA VAL A 106 -1.06 -0.48 -21.06
C VAL A 106 -1.33 -0.38 -22.55
N LYS A 107 -1.14 -1.48 -23.26
CA LYS A 107 -1.41 -1.59 -24.70
C LYS A 107 -2.10 -2.90 -25.00
N THR A 108 -3.39 -2.86 -25.24
CA THR A 108 -4.23 -4.01 -25.64
C THR A 108 -5.02 -3.68 -26.90
N ARG A 109 -5.78 -4.64 -27.40
CA ARG A 109 -6.72 -4.38 -28.52
C ARG A 109 -7.90 -3.50 -28.08
N ALA A 110 -8.27 -3.54 -26.80
CA ALA A 110 -9.43 -2.82 -26.28
C ALA A 110 -9.06 -1.42 -25.77
N PHE A 111 -7.82 -1.23 -25.29
CA PHE A 111 -7.37 0.04 -24.73
C PHE A 111 -5.86 0.22 -24.91
N THR A 112 -5.45 1.43 -25.25
CA THR A 112 -4.03 1.85 -25.26
C THR A 112 -3.92 3.20 -24.61
N GLY A 113 -3.12 3.31 -23.56
CA GLY A 113 -2.94 4.55 -22.80
C GLY A 113 -2.47 4.28 -21.37
N ASP A 114 -2.60 5.28 -20.51
CA ASP A 114 -2.31 5.17 -19.09
C ASP A 114 -3.61 4.80 -18.35
N LEU A 115 -3.60 3.64 -17.70
CA LEU A 115 -4.73 3.08 -16.98
C LEU A 115 -4.52 3.27 -15.48
N ALA A 116 -5.49 3.89 -14.81
CA ALA A 116 -5.56 3.93 -13.36
C ALA A 116 -6.55 2.88 -12.85
N ALA A 117 -6.13 2.12 -11.85
CA ALA A 117 -6.97 1.25 -11.04
C ALA A 117 -7.09 1.86 -9.65
N VAL A 118 -8.31 2.08 -9.19
CA VAL A 118 -8.61 2.69 -7.88
C VAL A 118 -9.37 1.68 -7.03
N GLY A 119 -8.79 1.32 -5.89
CA GLY A 119 -9.46 0.53 -4.86
C GLY A 119 -10.49 1.38 -4.13
N LEU A 120 -11.76 0.92 -4.11
CA LEU A 120 -12.86 1.60 -3.45
C LEU A 120 -13.40 0.75 -2.32
N GLN A 121 -13.30 1.27 -1.11
CA GLN A 121 -13.83 0.68 0.12
C GLN A 121 -14.91 1.55 0.74
N ARG A 122 -15.71 0.98 1.62
CA ARG A 122 -16.80 1.71 2.26
C ARG A 122 -16.25 2.69 3.31
N CYS A 123 -16.55 3.96 3.13
CA CYS A 123 -16.15 5.04 4.03
C CYS A 123 -16.78 4.93 5.42
N SER A 124 -18.08 4.56 5.52
CA SER A 124 -18.81 4.50 6.78
C SER A 124 -19.82 3.35 6.79
N ARG A 125 -20.13 2.85 7.99
CA ARG A 125 -21.17 1.82 8.15
C ARG A 125 -22.58 2.36 7.90
N GLN A 126 -22.79 3.66 8.02
CA GLN A 126 -24.10 4.33 7.87
C GLN A 126 -24.42 4.70 6.43
N VAL A 127 -23.42 4.84 5.57
CA VAL A 127 -23.60 5.28 4.18
C VAL A 127 -23.30 4.12 3.22
N SER A 128 -24.24 3.84 2.32
CA SER A 128 -24.02 2.89 1.24
C SER A 128 -23.25 3.56 0.10
N GLY A 129 -22.23 2.88 -0.43
CA GLY A 129 -21.43 3.33 -1.57
C GLY A 129 -21.04 2.17 -2.45
N PHE A 130 -20.48 2.47 -3.63
CA PHE A 130 -19.87 1.47 -4.47
C PHE A 130 -18.58 0.96 -3.80
N THR A 131 -18.43 -0.36 -3.70
CA THR A 131 -17.22 -1.01 -3.20
C THR A 131 -16.66 -1.96 -4.24
N GLY A 132 -15.38 -1.84 -4.53
CA GLY A 132 -14.76 -2.64 -5.58
C GLY A 132 -13.60 -1.93 -6.26
N LEU A 133 -13.39 -2.21 -7.54
CA LEU A 133 -12.36 -1.63 -8.36
C LEU A 133 -12.98 -0.69 -9.40
N ALA A 134 -12.45 0.52 -9.53
CA ALA A 134 -12.80 1.44 -10.61
C ALA A 134 -11.60 1.69 -11.53
N LEU A 135 -11.85 1.67 -12.84
CA LEU A 135 -10.82 1.77 -13.88
C LEU A 135 -11.00 3.05 -14.69
N TYR A 136 -9.92 3.81 -14.84
CA TYR A 136 -9.93 5.10 -15.52
C TYR A 136 -8.85 5.20 -16.58
N ASP A 137 -9.19 5.79 -17.72
CA ASP A 137 -8.22 6.34 -18.67
C ASP A 137 -7.69 7.67 -18.12
N VAL A 138 -6.41 7.67 -17.78
CA VAL A 138 -5.68 8.85 -17.31
C VAL A 138 -4.55 9.25 -18.27
N THR A 139 -4.62 8.83 -19.54
CA THR A 139 -3.68 9.25 -20.59
C THR A 139 -3.61 10.78 -20.68
N ASN A 140 -4.72 11.45 -20.44
CA ASN A 140 -4.74 12.87 -20.12
C ASN A 140 -5.11 13.05 -18.64
N PRO A 141 -4.13 13.25 -17.75
CA PRO A 141 -4.38 13.30 -16.30
C PRO A 141 -5.23 14.50 -15.86
N ALA A 142 -5.38 15.53 -16.71
CA ALA A 142 -6.28 16.64 -16.46
C ALA A 142 -7.75 16.35 -16.84
N LYS A 143 -7.99 15.23 -17.52
CA LYS A 143 -9.34 14.82 -17.99
C LYS A 143 -9.53 13.29 -17.83
N PRO A 144 -9.45 12.74 -16.62
CA PRO A 144 -9.67 11.33 -16.37
C PRO A 144 -11.05 10.88 -16.85
N LYS A 145 -11.11 9.68 -17.45
CA LYS A 145 -12.38 9.09 -17.95
C LYS A 145 -12.59 7.72 -17.37
N GLU A 146 -13.70 7.50 -16.72
CA GLU A 146 -14.09 6.18 -16.27
C GLU A 146 -14.26 5.24 -17.46
N LEU A 147 -13.68 4.06 -17.37
CA LEU A 147 -13.79 2.99 -18.36
C LEU A 147 -14.72 1.89 -17.88
N GLY A 148 -14.60 1.45 -16.65
CA GLY A 148 -15.40 0.39 -16.09
C GLY A 148 -15.23 0.21 -14.60
N ARG A 149 -16.02 -0.71 -14.03
CA ARG A 149 -16.04 -1.04 -12.61
C ARG A 149 -16.15 -2.54 -12.40
N PHE A 150 -15.55 -3.02 -11.32
CA PHE A 150 -15.73 -4.38 -10.84
C PHE A 150 -16.20 -4.34 -9.38
N PRO A 151 -17.44 -4.72 -9.07
CA PRO A 151 -17.93 -4.81 -7.70
C PRO A 151 -17.39 -6.06 -7.02
N THR A 152 -16.90 -5.95 -5.78
CA THR A 152 -16.42 -7.12 -5.02
C THR A 152 -17.54 -7.97 -4.42
N GLY A 153 -18.74 -7.44 -4.36
CA GLY A 153 -19.88 -8.12 -3.70
C GLY A 153 -19.83 -8.10 -2.16
N VAL A 154 -18.78 -7.51 -1.59
CA VAL A 154 -18.64 -7.33 -0.13
C VAL A 154 -18.45 -5.87 0.23
N THR A 155 -18.88 -5.51 1.43
CA THR A 155 -18.95 -4.11 1.87
C THR A 155 -17.59 -3.50 2.17
N THR A 156 -16.55 -4.30 2.42
CA THR A 156 -15.19 -3.81 2.65
C THR A 156 -14.58 -3.23 1.38
N GLY A 157 -14.89 -3.81 0.21
CA GLY A 157 -14.37 -3.34 -1.06
C GLY A 157 -12.90 -3.71 -1.30
N VAL A 158 -12.27 -3.00 -2.23
CA VAL A 158 -10.84 -3.14 -2.52
C VAL A 158 -10.07 -2.13 -1.68
N HIS A 159 -9.11 -2.62 -0.90
CA HIS A 159 -8.23 -1.80 -0.08
C HIS A 159 -7.00 -1.40 -0.89
N GLU A 160 -6.13 -2.33 -1.22
CA GLU A 160 -5.01 -2.07 -2.11
C GLU A 160 -5.11 -2.88 -3.42
N VAL A 161 -4.51 -2.35 -4.48
CA VAL A 161 -4.53 -2.96 -5.82
C VAL A 161 -3.21 -2.75 -6.55
N GLY A 162 -2.69 -3.80 -7.19
CA GLY A 162 -1.60 -3.70 -8.14
C GLY A 162 -2.08 -4.03 -9.55
N ILE A 163 -1.57 -3.37 -10.59
CA ILE A 163 -1.85 -3.76 -11.98
C ILE A 163 -0.57 -4.14 -12.72
N VAL A 164 -0.70 -5.05 -13.67
CA VAL A 164 0.40 -5.47 -14.53
C VAL A 164 -0.08 -5.83 -15.91
N GLN A 165 0.63 -5.36 -16.94
CA GLN A 165 0.53 -5.92 -18.28
C GLN A 165 1.53 -7.06 -18.43
N ARG A 166 1.03 -8.24 -18.73
CA ARG A 166 1.83 -9.47 -18.89
C ARG A 166 2.40 -9.58 -20.30
N PRO A 167 3.48 -10.39 -20.49
CA PRO A 167 4.03 -10.65 -21.83
C PRO A 167 3.05 -11.30 -22.81
N ASP A 168 2.05 -12.02 -22.31
CA ASP A 168 0.97 -12.62 -23.13
C ASP A 168 -0.08 -11.60 -23.61
N GLY A 169 0.08 -10.33 -23.23
CA GLY A 169 -0.79 -9.21 -23.60
C GLY A 169 -1.98 -9.01 -22.67
N ARG A 170 -2.22 -9.91 -21.71
CA ARG A 170 -3.24 -9.69 -20.69
C ARG A 170 -2.83 -8.58 -19.72
N VAL A 171 -3.82 -7.87 -19.20
CA VAL A 171 -3.64 -6.92 -18.09
C VAL A 171 -4.43 -7.43 -16.90
N LEU A 172 -3.76 -7.60 -15.78
CA LEU A 172 -4.36 -8.07 -14.55
C LEU A 172 -4.40 -6.96 -13.52
N ALA A 173 -5.47 -6.92 -12.72
CA ALA A 173 -5.52 -6.25 -11.44
C ALA A 173 -5.50 -7.31 -10.32
N LEU A 174 -4.65 -7.09 -9.34
CA LEU A 174 -4.48 -7.92 -8.15
C LEU A 174 -5.03 -7.10 -6.98
N ALA A 175 -6.19 -7.49 -6.47
CA ALA A 175 -6.91 -6.69 -5.50
C ALA A 175 -6.97 -7.39 -4.14
N ALA A 176 -6.56 -6.66 -3.10
CA ALA A 176 -6.79 -7.05 -1.72
C ALA A 176 -8.19 -6.59 -1.29
N VAL A 177 -9.01 -7.55 -0.86
CA VAL A 177 -10.40 -7.34 -0.43
C VAL A 177 -10.55 -7.83 1.01
N PRO A 178 -10.17 -7.00 2.00
CA PRO A 178 -10.10 -7.40 3.40
C PRO A 178 -11.40 -8.03 3.89
N TYR A 179 -11.28 -9.14 4.61
CA TYR A 179 -12.39 -9.88 5.20
C TYR A 179 -13.41 -10.48 4.22
N SER A 180 -13.12 -10.50 2.92
CA SER A 180 -14.00 -11.11 1.92
C SER A 180 -14.36 -12.56 2.25
N PHE A 181 -13.36 -13.34 2.69
CA PHE A 181 -13.55 -14.73 3.10
C PHE A 181 -14.59 -14.91 4.23
N ASN A 182 -14.68 -13.95 5.12
CA ASN A 182 -15.65 -13.96 6.23
C ASN A 182 -17.02 -13.38 5.86
N LEU A 183 -17.07 -12.45 4.91
CA LEU A 183 -18.25 -11.66 4.59
C LEU A 183 -19.01 -12.19 3.37
N SER A 184 -18.34 -12.85 2.43
CA SER A 184 -18.99 -13.41 1.25
C SER A 184 -19.71 -14.74 1.57
N GLN A 185 -20.85 -14.97 0.95
CA GLN A 185 -21.61 -16.22 1.12
C GLN A 185 -20.84 -17.45 0.62
N GLY A 186 -20.03 -17.29 -0.43
CA GLY A 186 -19.23 -18.36 -1.03
C GLY A 186 -17.84 -18.55 -0.41
N ARG A 187 -17.51 -17.82 0.67
CA ARG A 187 -16.16 -17.77 1.24
C ARG A 187 -15.08 -17.44 0.18
N GLN A 188 -15.39 -16.47 -0.66
CA GLN A 188 -14.44 -15.96 -1.63
C GLN A 188 -13.22 -15.40 -0.91
N GLY A 189 -12.02 -15.70 -1.45
CA GLY A 189 -10.75 -15.28 -0.86
C GLY A 189 -10.59 -13.76 -0.78
N ASP A 190 -9.71 -13.33 0.09
CA ASP A 190 -9.40 -11.91 0.27
C ASP A 190 -8.52 -11.37 -0.87
N LEU A 191 -7.77 -12.22 -1.58
CA LEU A 191 -7.08 -11.85 -2.80
C LEU A 191 -7.98 -12.14 -4.01
N ARG A 192 -8.12 -11.16 -4.93
CA ARG A 192 -8.82 -11.32 -6.20
C ARG A 192 -7.88 -11.06 -7.37
N ILE A 193 -7.93 -11.93 -8.37
CA ILE A 193 -7.22 -11.78 -9.64
C ILE A 193 -8.25 -11.45 -10.71
N ILE A 194 -8.15 -10.24 -11.25
CA ILE A 194 -9.16 -9.66 -12.14
C ILE A 194 -8.52 -9.37 -13.50
N ASP A 195 -9.08 -9.93 -14.58
CA ASP A 195 -8.72 -9.59 -15.95
C ASP A 195 -9.31 -8.22 -16.30
N ILE A 196 -8.44 -7.27 -16.58
CA ILE A 196 -8.76 -5.91 -17.01
C ILE A 196 -8.21 -5.61 -18.41
N THR A 197 -7.93 -6.64 -19.21
CA THR A 197 -7.43 -6.51 -20.60
C THR A 197 -8.36 -5.65 -21.45
N ASP A 198 -9.67 -5.79 -21.27
CA ASP A 198 -10.66 -4.78 -21.63
C ASP A 198 -11.15 -4.08 -20.36
N PRO A 199 -10.63 -2.88 -20.04
CA PRO A 199 -10.98 -2.21 -18.79
C PRO A 199 -12.46 -1.78 -18.71
N ARG A 200 -13.21 -1.90 -19.79
CA ARG A 200 -14.68 -1.68 -19.81
C ARG A 200 -15.46 -2.90 -19.36
N ARG A 201 -14.81 -4.06 -19.31
CA ARG A 201 -15.41 -5.36 -18.97
C ARG A 201 -14.50 -6.17 -18.03
N PRO A 202 -14.17 -5.62 -16.86
CA PRO A 202 -13.35 -6.34 -15.90
C PRO A 202 -14.03 -7.63 -15.48
N ARG A 203 -13.23 -8.71 -15.31
CA ARG A 203 -13.73 -10.04 -14.98
C ARG A 203 -12.81 -10.75 -14.01
N GLU A 204 -13.35 -11.24 -12.92
CA GLU A 204 -12.60 -12.10 -11.99
C GLU A 204 -12.20 -13.41 -12.68
N LEU A 205 -10.95 -13.79 -12.51
CA LEU A 205 -10.40 -15.05 -12.99
C LEU A 205 -10.32 -16.07 -11.87
N ALA A 206 -9.86 -15.62 -10.69
CA ALA A 206 -9.69 -16.44 -9.50
C ALA A 206 -9.70 -15.58 -8.24
N ASP A 207 -9.91 -16.24 -7.12
CA ASP A 207 -9.64 -15.73 -5.77
C ASP A 207 -8.75 -16.70 -4.99
N TRP A 208 -8.04 -16.18 -3.98
CA TRP A 208 -7.16 -16.99 -3.12
C TRP A 208 -7.23 -16.48 -1.67
N ASP A 209 -7.09 -17.41 -0.71
CA ASP A 209 -7.06 -17.07 0.71
C ASP A 209 -6.16 -18.03 1.50
N VAL A 210 -5.31 -17.47 2.35
CA VAL A 210 -4.38 -18.26 3.17
C VAL A 210 -5.09 -19.27 4.08
N ARG A 211 -6.32 -18.99 4.53
CA ARG A 211 -7.14 -19.87 5.39
C ARG A 211 -7.74 -21.05 4.63
N ARG A 212 -7.87 -20.97 3.32
CA ARG A 212 -8.41 -22.02 2.45
C ARG A 212 -7.31 -22.74 1.68
N ASP A 213 -6.39 -21.97 1.10
CA ASP A 213 -5.46 -22.42 0.06
C ASP A 213 -4.01 -22.48 0.57
N GLY A 214 -3.73 -21.93 1.76
CA GLY A 214 -2.42 -21.93 2.39
C GLY A 214 -2.01 -23.33 2.92
N PRO A 215 -0.77 -23.48 3.43
CA PRO A 215 -0.31 -24.73 4.01
C PRO A 215 -1.19 -25.21 5.15
N ALA A 216 -1.34 -26.52 5.33
CA ALA A 216 -2.21 -27.11 6.35
C ALA A 216 -1.87 -26.64 7.78
N GLU A 217 -0.58 -26.51 8.08
CA GLU A 217 -0.12 -25.99 9.38
C GLU A 217 -0.56 -24.54 9.59
N THR A 218 -0.32 -23.66 8.60
CA THR A 218 -0.73 -22.25 8.62
C THR A 218 -2.24 -22.14 8.79
N ARG A 219 -3.02 -22.91 8.03
CA ARG A 219 -4.49 -22.93 8.15
C ARG A 219 -4.94 -23.33 9.56
N GLY A 220 -4.28 -24.33 10.17
CA GLY A 220 -4.56 -24.75 11.55
C GLY A 220 -4.29 -23.64 12.57
N GLN A 221 -3.18 -22.94 12.44
CA GLN A 221 -2.81 -21.80 13.32
C GLN A 221 -3.76 -20.63 13.18
N LEU A 222 -4.29 -20.39 11.97
CA LEU A 222 -5.16 -19.25 11.66
C LEU A 222 -6.65 -19.52 11.94
N ALA A 223 -7.05 -20.78 12.18
CA ALA A 223 -8.47 -21.19 12.26
C ALA A 223 -9.30 -20.40 13.29
N ALA A 224 -8.70 -20.03 14.42
CA ALA A 224 -9.35 -19.27 15.49
C ALA A 224 -9.14 -17.74 15.39
N ARG A 225 -8.34 -17.27 14.44
CA ARG A 225 -7.99 -15.86 14.33
C ARG A 225 -9.03 -15.07 13.53
N ARG A 226 -9.31 -13.83 13.96
CA ARG A 226 -10.26 -12.95 13.28
C ARG A 226 -9.57 -11.81 12.54
N ASP A 227 -8.30 -11.61 12.78
CA ASP A 227 -7.44 -10.56 12.22
C ASP A 227 -6.61 -11.06 11.02
N VAL A 228 -7.12 -12.05 10.30
CA VAL A 228 -6.53 -12.55 9.06
C VAL A 228 -7.29 -11.96 7.89
N PHE A 229 -6.59 -11.15 7.11
CA PHE A 229 -7.12 -10.56 5.88
C PHE A 229 -5.97 -10.16 4.95
N ALA A 230 -6.21 -10.13 3.65
CA ALA A 230 -5.26 -9.58 2.69
C ALA A 230 -5.29 -8.05 2.79
N HIS A 231 -4.12 -7.44 2.96
CA HIS A 231 -3.95 -6.00 2.99
C HIS A 231 -3.49 -5.47 1.64
N SER A 232 -2.44 -6.05 1.07
CA SER A 232 -1.89 -5.68 -0.23
C SER A 232 -1.68 -6.88 -1.14
N ALA A 233 -1.67 -6.65 -2.45
CA ALA A 233 -1.41 -7.69 -3.45
C ALA A 233 -0.77 -7.06 -4.69
N TRP A 234 0.54 -7.29 -4.90
CA TRP A 234 1.29 -6.64 -5.97
C TRP A 234 2.03 -7.65 -6.85
N PRO A 235 2.16 -7.35 -8.16
CA PRO A 235 2.79 -8.23 -9.11
C PRO A 235 4.32 -8.13 -9.08
N PHE A 236 4.99 -9.22 -9.43
CA PHE A 236 6.39 -9.27 -9.76
C PHE A 236 6.65 -10.32 -10.86
N ASP A 237 7.89 -10.55 -11.26
CA ASP A 237 8.26 -11.46 -12.35
C ASP A 237 7.40 -11.22 -13.60
N LYS A 238 7.29 -9.96 -14.02
CA LYS A 238 6.50 -9.56 -15.19
C LYS A 238 5.02 -10.02 -15.13
N GLY A 239 4.49 -10.17 -13.92
CA GLY A 239 3.13 -10.61 -13.68
C GLY A 239 2.90 -12.13 -13.78
N ASN A 240 3.98 -12.95 -13.77
CA ASN A 240 3.86 -14.40 -13.58
C ASN A 240 3.72 -14.78 -12.12
N LYS A 241 4.08 -13.86 -11.23
CA LYS A 241 3.99 -14.03 -9.78
C LYS A 241 3.37 -12.80 -9.14
N LEU A 242 2.83 -12.99 -7.96
CA LEU A 242 2.41 -11.93 -7.07
C LEU A 242 2.86 -12.23 -5.65
N PHE A 243 2.94 -11.20 -4.82
CA PHE A 243 2.90 -11.38 -3.39
C PHE A 243 1.61 -10.78 -2.83
N ALA A 244 1.09 -11.38 -1.77
CA ALA A 244 -0.04 -10.88 -1.03
C ALA A 244 0.30 -10.85 0.46
N SER A 245 0.18 -9.67 1.07
CA SER A 245 0.40 -9.48 2.50
C SER A 245 -0.88 -9.83 3.25
N PHE A 246 -0.81 -10.86 4.09
CA PHE A 246 -1.92 -11.26 4.95
C PHE A 246 -1.60 -10.85 6.39
N TRP A 247 -2.41 -9.98 6.95
CA TRP A 247 -2.17 -9.25 8.20
C TRP A 247 -1.57 -10.09 9.33
N SER A 248 -2.13 -11.22 9.63
CA SER A 248 -1.63 -12.10 10.70
C SER A 248 -1.05 -13.42 10.19
N ALA A 249 -0.64 -13.46 8.92
CA ALA A 249 -0.11 -14.66 8.29
C ALA A 249 1.17 -14.43 7.48
N GLY A 250 1.72 -13.21 7.49
CA GLY A 250 2.89 -12.86 6.70
C GLY A 250 2.59 -12.67 5.22
N VAL A 251 3.62 -12.57 4.42
CA VAL A 251 3.52 -12.40 2.97
C VAL A 251 3.50 -13.76 2.28
N GLN A 252 2.56 -13.94 1.38
CA GLN A 252 2.37 -15.13 0.57
C GLN A 252 2.88 -14.86 -0.85
N PHE A 253 3.76 -15.69 -1.37
CA PHE A 253 4.25 -15.63 -2.75
C PHE A 253 3.51 -16.64 -3.61
N LEU A 254 2.84 -16.19 -4.66
CA LEU A 254 2.02 -17.04 -5.53
C LEU A 254 2.52 -17.03 -6.97
N ASP A 255 2.51 -18.21 -7.57
CA ASP A 255 2.60 -18.39 -9.02
C ASP A 255 1.21 -18.15 -9.64
N ILE A 256 1.14 -17.18 -10.53
CA ILE A 256 -0.02 -16.83 -11.34
C ILE A 256 0.29 -16.90 -12.84
N SER A 257 1.21 -17.78 -13.24
CA SER A 257 1.47 -18.07 -14.66
C SER A 257 0.18 -18.47 -15.36
N ASP A 258 -0.66 -19.25 -14.69
CA ASP A 258 -2.09 -19.33 -14.98
C ASP A 258 -2.88 -18.52 -13.95
N PRO A 259 -3.35 -17.31 -14.29
CA PRO A 259 -4.03 -16.45 -13.33
C PRO A 259 -5.44 -16.96 -12.93
N ALA A 260 -5.95 -17.99 -13.59
CA ALA A 260 -7.18 -18.68 -13.18
C ALA A 260 -6.95 -19.80 -12.16
N ALA A 261 -5.67 -20.16 -11.91
CA ALA A 261 -5.29 -21.22 -10.98
C ALA A 261 -4.05 -20.82 -10.15
N PRO A 262 -4.16 -19.79 -9.29
CA PRO A 262 -3.05 -19.32 -8.45
C PRO A 262 -2.55 -20.43 -7.53
N ARG A 263 -1.23 -20.55 -7.39
CA ARG A 263 -0.57 -21.57 -6.57
C ARG A 263 0.42 -20.94 -5.61
N LEU A 264 0.39 -21.33 -4.36
CA LEU A 264 1.37 -20.91 -3.38
C LEU A 264 2.76 -21.47 -3.74
N ILE A 265 3.76 -20.58 -3.78
CA ILE A 265 5.17 -20.92 -3.89
C ILE A 265 5.77 -21.07 -2.48
N GLY A 266 5.58 -20.05 -1.64
CA GLY A 266 6.07 -19.99 -0.28
C GLY A 266 5.54 -18.78 0.46
N GLN A 267 6.00 -18.61 1.69
CA GLN A 267 5.56 -17.51 2.55
C GLN A 267 6.70 -17.02 3.43
N THR A 268 6.66 -15.74 3.82
CA THR A 268 7.58 -15.26 4.84
C THR A 268 7.23 -15.91 6.19
N PRO A 269 8.25 -16.30 7.00
CA PRO A 269 8.00 -16.84 8.32
C PRO A 269 7.29 -15.78 9.17
N TYR A 270 6.15 -16.16 9.74
CA TYR A 270 5.36 -15.34 10.65
C TYR A 270 5.27 -16.06 11.99
N ARG A 271 5.79 -15.43 13.04
CA ARG A 271 5.85 -16.02 14.38
C ARG A 271 4.99 -15.23 15.35
N PRO A 272 4.13 -15.88 16.13
CA PRO A 272 3.32 -15.23 17.17
C PRO A 272 4.16 -14.44 18.19
N GLU A 273 5.37 -14.93 18.50
CA GLU A 273 6.31 -14.28 19.42
C GLU A 273 6.86 -12.96 18.91
N ASP A 274 6.86 -12.73 17.58
CA ASP A 274 7.26 -11.46 16.96
C ASP A 274 6.26 -10.33 17.28
N GLY A 275 5.19 -10.66 18.00
CA GLY A 275 4.10 -9.78 18.38
C GLY A 275 3.20 -9.47 17.20
N TYR A 276 1.94 -9.42 17.40
CA TYR A 276 0.82 -9.28 16.42
C TYR A 276 0.88 -8.04 15.53
N ARG A 277 2.02 -7.85 14.85
CA ARG A 277 2.19 -6.82 13.83
C ARG A 277 1.67 -7.36 12.52
N GLY A 278 0.90 -6.56 11.81
CA GLY A 278 0.32 -6.99 10.55
C GLY A 278 1.31 -6.92 9.41
N ALA A 279 1.53 -8.01 8.68
CA ALA A 279 2.17 -7.93 7.38
C ALA A 279 1.30 -7.05 6.48
N HIS A 280 1.77 -5.84 6.24
CA HIS A 280 1.01 -4.78 5.57
C HIS A 280 1.30 -4.76 4.09
N SER A 281 2.56 -4.53 3.75
CA SER A 281 3.03 -4.37 2.38
C SER A 281 4.44 -4.93 2.21
N GLY A 282 5.04 -4.73 1.06
CA GLY A 282 6.42 -5.06 0.82
C GLY A 282 6.87 -4.63 -0.56
N TRP A 283 8.16 -4.76 -0.83
CA TRP A 283 8.73 -4.44 -2.12
C TRP A 283 9.96 -5.29 -2.43
N PHE A 284 10.12 -5.67 -3.70
CA PHE A 284 11.32 -6.34 -4.18
C PHE A 284 12.38 -5.34 -4.65
N ASN A 285 13.65 -5.71 -4.51
CA ASN A 285 14.70 -5.08 -5.31
C ASN A 285 14.52 -5.46 -6.80
N LYS A 286 15.25 -4.77 -7.68
CA LYS A 286 15.14 -4.95 -9.12
C LYS A 286 15.33 -6.39 -9.60
N ASP A 287 16.22 -7.13 -8.93
CA ASP A 287 16.57 -8.50 -9.30
C ASP A 287 15.69 -9.56 -8.62
N GLU A 288 14.71 -9.13 -7.83
CA GLU A 288 13.75 -9.98 -7.10
C GLU A 288 14.41 -10.98 -6.14
N THR A 289 15.66 -10.68 -5.72
CA THR A 289 16.45 -11.50 -4.78
C THR A 289 16.38 -11.00 -3.34
N LEU A 290 15.91 -9.78 -3.16
CA LEU A 290 15.70 -9.13 -1.87
C LEU A 290 14.27 -8.64 -1.77
N PHE A 291 13.61 -8.92 -0.65
CA PHE A 291 12.26 -8.47 -0.35
C PHE A 291 12.23 -7.78 1.00
N VAL A 292 11.68 -6.58 1.04
CA VAL A 292 11.39 -5.89 2.29
C VAL A 292 9.91 -6.01 2.58
N GLN A 293 9.57 -6.59 3.73
CA GLN A 293 8.21 -6.66 4.27
C GLN A 293 8.04 -5.56 5.31
N ASN A 294 6.96 -4.81 5.19
CA ASN A 294 6.57 -3.79 6.16
C ASN A 294 5.51 -4.37 7.09
N ASP A 295 5.80 -4.35 8.39
CA ASP A 295 4.82 -4.72 9.41
C ASP A 295 4.15 -3.45 9.93
N GLU A 296 2.84 -3.40 9.96
CA GLU A 296 2.08 -2.25 10.44
C GLU A 296 1.39 -2.54 11.78
N ALA A 297 1.23 -1.50 12.59
CA ALA A 297 0.36 -1.51 13.77
C ALA A 297 -0.35 -0.16 13.89
N MET A 298 -1.65 -0.18 13.64
CA MET A 298 -2.54 0.97 13.79
C MET A 298 -3.21 0.95 15.17
N GLN A 299 -2.48 1.32 16.23
CA GLN A 299 -3.10 1.47 17.54
C GLN A 299 -2.91 2.91 18.01
N ALA A 300 -4.04 3.60 18.15
CA ALA A 300 -4.05 4.97 18.63
C ALA A 300 -3.37 5.08 20.00
N VAL A 301 -2.57 6.10 20.14
CA VAL A 301 -2.03 6.54 21.45
C VAL A 301 -3.20 6.70 22.43
N GLY A 302 -3.11 6.07 23.60
CA GLY A 302 -4.15 6.13 24.64
C GLY A 302 -5.13 4.96 24.71
N SER A 303 -5.06 3.98 23.80
CA SER A 303 -5.93 2.79 23.84
C SER A 303 -5.54 1.74 24.88
N GLY A 304 -4.54 2.01 25.73
CA GLY A 304 -4.01 1.08 26.73
C GLY A 304 -3.18 -0.08 26.16
N SER A 305 -3.04 -0.17 24.85
CA SER A 305 -2.19 -1.17 24.20
C SER A 305 -0.78 -0.59 23.97
N ARG A 306 0.22 -1.32 24.39
CA ARG A 306 1.62 -0.89 24.41
C ARG A 306 2.35 -0.91 23.05
N ARG A 307 1.63 -0.79 21.88
CA ARG A 307 2.25 -1.08 20.60
C ARG A 307 1.82 -0.09 19.52
N SER A 308 2.46 1.07 19.53
CA SER A 308 2.36 2.05 18.43
C SER A 308 3.61 2.06 17.54
N TRP A 309 4.36 0.97 17.50
CA TRP A 309 5.61 0.89 16.76
C TRP A 309 5.74 -0.46 16.02
N THR A 310 6.42 -0.44 14.89
CA THR A 310 6.70 -1.63 14.09
C THR A 310 8.08 -1.55 13.46
N PHE A 311 8.38 -2.53 12.62
CA PHE A 311 9.66 -2.64 11.94
C PHE A 311 9.49 -3.28 10.57
N GLN A 312 10.50 -3.13 9.76
CA GLN A 312 10.64 -3.81 8.49
C GLN A 312 11.42 -5.11 8.66
N ARG A 313 11.16 -6.06 7.79
CA ARG A 313 11.89 -7.32 7.69
C ARG A 313 12.51 -7.43 6.32
N VAL A 314 13.81 -7.65 6.28
CA VAL A 314 14.58 -7.81 5.05
C VAL A 314 14.82 -9.29 4.79
N PHE A 315 14.34 -9.82 3.69
CA PHE A 315 14.44 -11.22 3.32
C PHE A 315 15.31 -11.43 2.10
N ASP A 316 16.17 -12.47 2.14
CA ASP A 316 16.73 -13.11 0.95
C ASP A 316 15.61 -13.96 0.32
N THR A 317 15.26 -13.64 -0.90
CA THR A 317 14.23 -14.29 -1.71
C THR A 317 14.79 -15.02 -2.92
N SER A 318 16.09 -15.36 -2.92
CA SER A 318 16.70 -16.21 -3.94
C SER A 318 15.98 -17.56 -4.08
N SER A 319 15.32 -18.04 -3.02
CA SER A 319 14.28 -19.09 -3.05
C SER A 319 13.01 -18.53 -2.41
N LEU A 320 11.95 -18.42 -3.21
CA LEU A 320 10.64 -17.99 -2.74
C LEU A 320 9.94 -19.08 -1.89
N GLU A 321 10.33 -20.35 -2.05
CA GLU A 321 9.82 -21.47 -1.26
C GLU A 321 10.26 -21.37 0.20
N GLN A 322 11.43 -20.77 0.44
CA GLN A 322 12.03 -20.64 1.76
C GLN A 322 12.74 -19.29 1.92
N PRO A 323 12.01 -18.18 1.96
CA PRO A 323 12.62 -16.87 2.16
C PRO A 323 13.31 -16.80 3.51
N LYS A 324 14.53 -16.23 3.53
CA LYS A 324 15.38 -16.18 4.72
C LYS A 324 15.44 -14.78 5.27
N LEU A 325 15.05 -14.59 6.53
CA LEU A 325 15.22 -13.32 7.21
C LEU A 325 16.71 -13.00 7.36
N LEU A 326 17.14 -11.87 6.80
CA LEU A 326 18.50 -11.35 6.87
C LEU A 326 18.68 -10.38 8.03
N SER A 327 17.72 -9.46 8.19
CA SER A 327 17.76 -8.41 9.19
C SER A 327 16.38 -7.80 9.41
N THR A 328 16.29 -6.92 10.38
CA THR A 328 15.16 -6.02 10.60
C THR A 328 15.65 -4.59 10.66
N PHE A 329 14.79 -3.64 10.28
CA PHE A 329 15.04 -2.21 10.42
C PHE A 329 13.86 -1.54 11.13
N ALA A 330 14.17 -0.61 12.02
CA ALA A 330 13.20 0.27 12.68
C ALA A 330 13.83 1.63 12.91
N THR A 331 13.02 2.68 12.93
CA THR A 331 13.46 4.03 13.32
C THR A 331 13.81 4.06 14.81
N GLU A 332 14.58 5.05 15.24
CA GLU A 332 14.92 5.23 16.66
C GLU A 332 13.66 5.36 17.53
N SER A 333 12.65 6.08 17.05
CA SER A 333 11.36 6.24 17.76
C SER A 333 10.52 4.96 17.82
N ALA A 334 10.75 4.04 16.90
CA ALA A 334 10.02 2.78 16.79
C ALA A 334 10.63 1.64 17.62
N VAL A 335 11.73 1.89 18.35
CA VAL A 335 12.32 0.90 19.25
C VAL A 335 12.12 1.32 20.70
N PRO A 336 11.98 0.37 21.65
CA PRO A 336 11.97 0.70 23.08
C PRO A 336 13.26 1.41 23.47
N GLY A 337 13.13 2.51 24.21
CA GLY A 337 14.28 3.18 24.82
C GLY A 337 14.99 2.29 25.86
N ASN A 338 16.09 2.79 26.41
CA ASN A 338 16.88 2.07 27.45
C ASN A 338 16.07 1.76 28.71
N ASP A 339 14.97 2.47 28.94
CA ASP A 339 14.02 2.25 30.04
C ASP A 339 12.93 1.23 29.72
N GLY A 340 12.96 0.63 28.50
CA GLY A 340 11.96 -0.29 28.00
C GLY A 340 10.64 0.37 27.60
N GLN A 341 10.58 1.71 27.60
CA GLN A 341 9.41 2.45 27.17
C GLN A 341 9.48 2.74 25.65
N VAL A 342 8.36 2.64 24.98
CA VAL A 342 8.19 3.12 23.61
C VAL A 342 7.63 4.53 23.61
N ALA A 343 7.97 5.31 22.61
CA ALA A 343 7.40 6.64 22.44
C ALA A 343 5.86 6.53 22.36
N THR A 344 5.16 7.41 23.07
CA THR A 344 3.69 7.39 23.20
C THR A 344 3.03 8.63 22.60
N ASP A 345 3.80 9.53 22.02
CA ASP A 345 3.38 10.81 21.46
C ASP A 345 3.08 10.72 19.95
N GLY A 346 3.15 9.52 19.37
CA GLY A 346 2.89 9.29 17.96
C GLY A 346 2.61 7.83 17.62
N VAL A 347 2.42 7.57 16.34
CA VAL A 347 2.37 6.24 15.74
C VAL A 347 3.67 6.03 14.97
N TYR A 348 4.51 5.14 15.45
CA TYR A 348 5.84 4.87 14.91
C TYR A 348 5.84 3.55 14.15
N SER A 349 4.95 3.46 13.18
CA SER A 349 4.75 2.30 12.32
C SER A 349 5.23 2.59 10.91
N VAL A 350 5.90 1.63 10.30
CA VAL A 350 6.11 1.65 8.85
C VAL A 350 4.78 1.41 8.14
N HIS A 351 4.64 1.96 6.95
CA HIS A 351 3.48 1.78 6.07
C HIS A 351 3.92 1.17 4.74
N ASN A 352 4.18 1.98 3.72
CA ASN A 352 4.62 1.52 2.41
C ASN A 352 6.08 1.89 2.11
N ALA A 353 6.74 1.05 1.33
CA ALA A 353 8.10 1.29 0.86
C ALA A 353 8.24 0.96 -0.62
N VAL A 354 9.21 1.59 -1.27
CA VAL A 354 9.69 1.26 -2.61
C VAL A 354 11.21 1.17 -2.60
N ILE A 355 11.78 0.29 -3.40
CA ILE A 355 13.23 0.13 -3.54
C ILE A 355 13.65 0.57 -4.94
N GLU A 356 14.60 1.49 -5.02
CA GLU A 356 15.24 1.92 -6.27
C GLU A 356 16.75 1.78 -6.15
N GLY A 357 17.33 0.87 -6.92
CA GLY A 357 18.72 0.46 -6.75
C GLY A 357 18.93 -0.21 -5.39
N ASP A 358 19.87 0.32 -4.60
CA ASP A 358 20.17 -0.13 -3.23
C ASP A 358 19.49 0.72 -2.17
N LEU A 359 18.62 1.66 -2.58
CA LEU A 359 17.95 2.57 -1.66
C LEU A 359 16.47 2.22 -1.52
N GLU A 360 16.03 2.15 -0.29
CA GLU A 360 14.63 2.04 0.06
C GLU A 360 14.10 3.40 0.52
N TYR A 361 12.90 3.74 0.06
CA TYR A 361 12.12 4.91 0.48
C TYR A 361 10.87 4.42 1.18
N ALA A 362 10.81 4.60 2.49
CA ALA A 362 9.74 4.08 3.34
C ALA A 362 8.97 5.19 4.04
N SER A 363 7.66 5.10 4.04
CA SER A 363 6.79 5.96 4.85
C SER A 363 6.62 5.36 6.25
N TRP A 364 6.81 6.23 7.26
CA TRP A 364 6.66 5.91 8.68
C TRP A 364 5.75 6.94 9.32
N TYR A 365 4.53 6.65 9.55
CA TYR A 365 3.53 7.58 10.12
C TYR A 365 4.11 8.85 10.78
N SER A 366 4.31 8.85 12.11
CA SER A 366 4.83 10.04 12.82
C SER A 366 6.31 10.30 12.57
N ASP A 367 7.06 9.33 12.05
CA ASP A 367 8.46 9.49 11.69
C ASP A 367 8.66 9.96 10.23
N GLY A 368 7.58 10.17 9.48
CA GLY A 368 7.63 10.74 8.13
C GLY A 368 8.21 9.76 7.12
N VAL A 369 9.21 10.18 6.33
CA VAL A 369 9.84 9.34 5.34
C VAL A 369 11.29 9.09 5.67
N ARG A 370 11.70 7.85 5.46
CA ARG A 370 13.06 7.36 5.68
C ARG A 370 13.66 6.87 4.38
N VAL A 371 14.93 7.18 4.17
CA VAL A 371 15.72 6.56 3.11
C VAL A 371 16.72 5.63 3.76
N VAL A 372 16.65 4.35 3.38
CA VAL A 372 17.45 3.27 3.97
C VAL A 372 18.38 2.69 2.90
N ASP A 373 19.67 2.64 3.20
CA ASP A 373 20.70 1.98 2.39
C ASP A 373 20.65 0.47 2.65
N LEU A 374 20.33 -0.30 1.62
CA LEU A 374 20.25 -1.76 1.59
C LEU A 374 21.43 -2.40 0.87
N SER A 375 22.51 -1.67 0.57
CA SER A 375 23.72 -2.23 -0.10
C SER A 375 24.33 -3.40 0.69
N ASP A 376 24.23 -3.38 2.03
CA ASP A 376 24.39 -4.56 2.89
C ASP A 376 23.03 -4.89 3.55
N PRO A 377 22.24 -5.79 2.96
CA PRO A 377 20.89 -6.08 3.48
C PRO A 377 20.87 -6.77 4.86
N ARG A 378 22.03 -7.15 5.38
CA ARG A 378 22.17 -7.65 6.75
C ARG A 378 22.37 -6.53 7.77
N ARG A 379 22.64 -5.30 7.29
CA ARG A 379 22.89 -4.10 8.10
C ARG A 379 22.27 -2.86 7.45
N PRO A 380 20.94 -2.83 7.27
CA PRO A 380 20.26 -1.67 6.71
C PRO A 380 20.56 -0.42 7.53
N ARG A 381 20.79 0.71 6.86
CA ARG A 381 21.15 1.97 7.52
C ARG A 381 20.29 3.11 6.99
N GLU A 382 19.69 3.86 7.90
CA GLU A 382 19.08 5.13 7.54
C GLU A 382 20.16 6.11 7.08
N ILE A 383 19.95 6.75 5.94
CA ILE A 383 20.87 7.71 5.33
C ILE A 383 20.25 9.07 5.07
N ALA A 384 18.93 9.16 5.12
CA ALA A 384 18.20 10.41 4.95
C ALA A 384 16.80 10.31 5.53
N SER A 385 16.23 11.44 5.95
CA SER A 385 14.85 11.49 6.43
C SER A 385 14.18 12.84 6.21
N PHE A 386 12.84 12.80 6.15
CA PHE A 386 11.97 13.95 6.14
C PHE A 386 10.78 13.68 7.08
N VAL A 387 10.61 14.54 8.09
CA VAL A 387 9.43 14.49 8.97
C VAL A 387 8.67 15.80 8.78
N PRO A 388 7.43 15.76 8.29
CA PRO A 388 6.61 16.96 8.13
C PRO A 388 6.32 17.60 9.50
N PRO A 389 5.96 18.89 9.52
CA PRO A 389 5.48 19.50 10.76
C PRO A 389 4.21 18.77 11.23
N PRO A 390 3.94 18.73 12.53
CA PRO A 390 2.68 18.19 13.04
C PRO A 390 1.50 18.88 12.36
N SER A 391 0.48 18.10 11.99
CA SER A 391 -0.77 18.68 11.49
C SER A 391 -1.52 19.35 12.64
N SER A 392 -1.91 20.60 12.42
CA SER A 392 -2.78 21.37 13.34
C SER A 392 -4.21 20.82 13.35
#